data_391a58265d95143af3ca8912c6d541c5
#
_entry.id   391a58265d95143af3ca8912c6d541c5
#
_cell.length_a   1.000
_cell.length_b   1.000
_cell.length_c   1.000
_cell.angle_alpha   90.00
_cell.angle_beta   90.00
_cell.angle_gamma   90.00
#
_symmetry.space_group_name_H-M   'P 1'
#
loop_
_entity.id
_entity.type
_entity.pdbx_description
1 polymer ?
#
loop_
_entity_poly.entity_id
_entity_poly.type
_entity_poly.pdbx_seq_one_letter_code
_entity_poly.pdbx_strand_id
1 'polypeptide(L)'
;MRDFTHIDENNLINNGFIILDYDENLNELLLSYDTNTFKNIHLPLSSWKCKIKKLKQGKLFEILMKYEKLAFKLYEDILKIDLVQHYNSDESLSSIIYYDNNSGYHGEHTDYGLFNVILNNNSMNCMYYEENGNWKLFESKNKMIIMNGDEIEKISNGKLKAVNHKVIKPRGFERYIVTKICYPKNQRNELLKKNSWLNV
;
A
#
# COMPACT_ATOMS: atom_id res chain seq x y z
N MET A 1 12.78 14.37 14.45
CA MET A 1 12.04 14.30 13.17
C MET A 1 13.10 14.24 12.10
N ARG A 2 13.29 13.09 11.43
CA ARG A 2 14.25 13.05 10.32
C ARG A 2 13.78 13.99 9.23
N ASP A 3 14.73 14.73 8.70
CA ASP A 3 14.49 15.68 7.62
C ASP A 3 14.34 14.85 6.33
N PHE A 4 13.17 14.91 5.69
CA PHE A 4 12.89 14.22 4.43
C PHE A 4 13.42 14.99 3.21
N THR A 5 14.43 15.86 3.40
CA THR A 5 14.97 16.74 2.37
C THR A 5 15.69 16.03 1.22
N HIS A 6 15.86 14.72 1.27
CA HIS A 6 16.56 13.92 0.25
C HIS A 6 15.71 12.79 -0.34
N ILE A 7 14.39 13.00 -0.49
CA ILE A 7 13.56 12.05 -1.23
C ILE A 7 13.92 12.19 -2.71
N ASP A 8 14.39 11.10 -3.31
CA ASP A 8 14.62 11.05 -4.74
C ASP A 8 13.30 10.93 -5.51
N GLU A 9 12.75 12.09 -5.90
CA GLU A 9 11.52 12.18 -6.69
C GLU A 9 11.63 11.43 -8.01
N ASN A 10 12.86 11.27 -8.56
CA ASN A 10 13.09 10.56 -9.81
C ASN A 10 12.69 9.09 -9.68
N ASN A 11 12.85 8.47 -8.52
CA ASN A 11 12.39 7.10 -8.30
C ASN A 11 10.87 6.98 -8.44
N LEU A 12 10.11 7.96 -7.94
CA LEU A 12 8.65 7.96 -8.08
C LEU A 12 8.22 8.15 -9.53
N ILE A 13 8.93 8.99 -10.28
CA ILE A 13 8.66 9.25 -11.70
C ILE A 13 9.05 8.06 -12.55
N ASN A 14 10.24 7.50 -12.36
CA ASN A 14 10.80 6.48 -13.24
C ASN A 14 10.32 5.07 -12.90
N ASN A 15 10.17 4.77 -11.60
CA ASN A 15 9.88 3.43 -11.11
C ASN A 15 8.44 3.28 -10.58
N GLY A 16 7.73 4.41 -10.38
CA GLY A 16 6.37 4.43 -9.83
C GLY A 16 6.31 4.27 -8.31
N PHE A 17 7.45 4.16 -7.62
CA PHE A 17 7.49 4.03 -6.15
C PHE A 17 8.78 4.61 -5.56
N ILE A 18 8.72 4.88 -4.25
CA ILE A 18 9.89 5.17 -3.42
C ILE A 18 9.88 4.26 -2.19
N ILE A 19 11.08 3.96 -1.71
CA ILE A 19 11.29 3.18 -0.49
C ILE A 19 11.99 4.08 0.53
N LEU A 20 11.40 4.23 1.71
CA LEU A 20 11.88 5.10 2.76
C LEU A 20 12.12 4.32 4.05
N ASP A 21 13.06 4.78 4.85
CA ASP A 21 13.23 4.31 6.21
C ASP A 21 12.12 4.86 7.11
N TYR A 22 11.69 4.08 8.10
CA TYR A 22 10.85 4.58 9.18
C TYR A 22 11.42 4.19 10.55
N ASP A 23 11.19 5.03 11.55
CA ASP A 23 11.86 4.94 12.84
C ASP A 23 11.12 4.08 13.88
N GLU A 24 9.90 3.66 13.59
CA GLU A 24 9.04 2.95 14.54
C GLU A 24 9.32 1.45 14.52
N ASN A 25 9.30 0.81 15.69
CA ASN A 25 9.35 -0.66 15.76
C ASN A 25 7.97 -1.25 15.38
N LEU A 26 7.76 -1.46 14.10
CA LEU A 26 6.50 -1.97 13.58
C LEU A 26 6.14 -3.35 14.15
N ASN A 27 7.13 -4.18 14.45
CA ASN A 27 6.89 -5.51 15.02
C ASN A 27 6.26 -5.41 16.41
N GLU A 28 6.77 -4.53 17.26
CA GLU A 28 6.18 -4.32 18.61
C GLU A 28 4.75 -3.80 18.52
N LEU A 29 4.49 -2.87 17.62
CA LEU A 29 3.14 -2.34 17.41
C LEU A 29 2.18 -3.43 16.92
N LEU A 30 2.64 -4.32 16.06
CA LEU A 30 1.81 -5.41 15.50
C LEU A 30 1.53 -6.51 16.53
N LEU A 31 2.42 -6.78 17.48
CA LEU A 31 2.20 -7.74 18.55
C LEU A 31 0.99 -7.40 19.44
N SER A 32 0.56 -6.15 19.45
CA SER A 32 -0.64 -5.72 20.19
C SER A 32 -1.95 -6.14 19.53
N TYR A 33 -1.92 -6.65 18.29
CA TYR A 33 -3.11 -7.02 17.55
C TYR A 33 -3.36 -8.53 17.59
N ASP A 34 -4.52 -8.93 18.13
CA ASP A 34 -4.99 -10.31 18.06
C ASP A 34 -5.49 -10.65 16.66
N THR A 35 -4.74 -11.49 15.95
CA THR A 35 -5.05 -11.91 14.58
C THR A 35 -6.32 -12.77 14.47
N ASN A 36 -6.83 -13.31 15.57
CA ASN A 36 -8.12 -14.01 15.58
C ASN A 36 -9.30 -13.06 15.36
N THR A 37 -9.10 -11.77 15.64
CA THR A 37 -10.12 -10.72 15.39
C THR A 37 -10.15 -10.24 13.93
N PHE A 38 -9.21 -10.68 13.09
CA PHE A 38 -9.13 -10.29 11.69
C PHE A 38 -10.14 -11.04 10.86
N LYS A 39 -10.74 -10.37 9.88
CA LYS A 39 -11.66 -11.00 8.94
C LYS A 39 -10.92 -11.75 7.85
N ASN A 40 -11.37 -12.95 7.55
CA ASN A 40 -10.85 -13.74 6.44
C ASN A 40 -11.30 -13.15 5.10
N ILE A 41 -10.35 -13.02 4.18
CA ILE A 41 -10.59 -12.65 2.79
C ILE A 41 -10.17 -13.82 1.91
N HIS A 42 -11.04 -14.16 0.98
CA HIS A 42 -10.73 -15.13 -0.05
C HIS A 42 -11.34 -14.67 -1.37
N LEU A 43 -10.49 -14.39 -2.34
CA LEU A 43 -10.88 -14.11 -3.72
C LEU A 43 -10.56 -15.34 -4.59
N PRO A 44 -11.55 -16.20 -4.88
CA PRO A 44 -11.32 -17.48 -5.56
C PRO A 44 -10.61 -17.34 -6.90
N LEU A 45 -10.98 -16.32 -7.68
CA LEU A 45 -10.40 -16.10 -9.02
C LEU A 45 -8.94 -15.62 -9.00
N SER A 46 -8.52 -14.93 -7.93
CA SER A 46 -7.15 -14.42 -7.79
C SER A 46 -6.27 -15.28 -6.89
N SER A 47 -6.81 -16.36 -6.32
CA SER A 47 -6.15 -17.15 -5.27
C SER A 47 -5.69 -16.33 -4.05
N TRP A 48 -6.15 -15.08 -3.95
CA TRP A 48 -5.82 -14.23 -2.82
C TRP A 48 -6.60 -14.66 -1.59
N LYS A 49 -5.85 -15.05 -0.59
CA LYS A 49 -6.38 -15.49 0.71
C LYS A 49 -5.51 -14.89 1.80
N CYS A 50 -6.10 -14.10 2.67
CA CYS A 50 -5.43 -13.45 3.79
C CYS A 50 -6.43 -13.14 4.91
N LYS A 51 -5.93 -12.58 6.00
CA LYS A 51 -6.78 -11.98 7.03
C LYS A 51 -6.56 -10.46 7.03
N ILE A 52 -7.62 -9.68 7.25
CA ILE A 52 -7.56 -8.22 7.23
C ILE A 52 -8.24 -7.61 8.45
N LYS A 53 -7.68 -6.52 8.94
CA LYS A 53 -8.26 -5.65 9.96
C LYS A 53 -8.19 -4.20 9.52
N LYS A 54 -9.33 -3.52 9.48
CA LYS A 54 -9.38 -2.08 9.22
C LYS A 54 -8.85 -1.31 10.42
N LEU A 55 -8.08 -0.28 10.12
CA LEU A 55 -7.55 0.68 11.10
C LEU A 55 -8.35 1.98 10.99
N LYS A 56 -8.88 2.45 12.12
CA LYS A 56 -9.60 3.73 12.22
C LYS A 56 -8.96 4.68 13.23
N GLN A 57 -8.11 4.15 14.10
CA GLN A 57 -7.44 4.88 15.18
C GLN A 57 -6.22 4.12 15.69
N GLY A 58 -5.45 4.74 16.57
CA GLY A 58 -4.29 4.15 17.22
C GLY A 58 -2.98 4.42 16.49
N LYS A 59 -1.87 3.99 17.09
CA LYS A 59 -0.51 4.37 16.65
C LYS A 59 -0.22 4.01 15.19
N LEU A 60 -0.61 2.82 14.73
CA LEU A 60 -0.41 2.43 13.32
C LEU A 60 -1.21 3.31 12.35
N PHE A 61 -2.43 3.69 12.73
CA PHE A 61 -3.24 4.60 11.93
C PHE A 61 -2.57 5.98 11.86
N GLU A 62 -2.08 6.51 12.97
CA GLU A 62 -1.37 7.80 13.03
C GLU A 62 -0.10 7.80 12.16
N ILE A 63 0.65 6.69 12.19
CA ILE A 63 1.83 6.52 11.33
C ILE A 63 1.41 6.58 9.86
N LEU A 64 0.39 5.83 9.44
CA LEU A 64 -0.11 5.85 8.07
C LEU A 64 -0.54 7.25 7.65
N MET A 65 -1.27 7.98 8.52
CA MET A 65 -1.72 9.35 8.25
C MET A 65 -0.55 10.34 8.09
N LYS A 66 0.52 10.17 8.87
CA LYS A 66 1.74 10.98 8.74
C LYS A 66 2.36 10.82 7.35
N TYR A 67 2.52 9.58 6.91
CA TYR A 67 3.15 9.28 5.63
C TYR A 67 2.23 9.53 4.43
N GLU A 68 0.93 9.43 4.62
CA GLU A 68 -0.04 9.90 3.63
C GLU A 68 0.12 11.39 3.35
N LYS A 69 0.21 12.22 4.39
CA LYS A 69 0.44 13.66 4.23
C LYS A 69 1.76 13.97 3.51
N LEU A 70 2.82 13.21 3.82
CA LEU A 70 4.09 13.31 3.13
C LEU A 70 3.94 12.98 1.64
N ALA A 71 3.26 11.87 1.34
CA ALA A 71 3.02 11.44 -0.04
C ALA A 71 2.22 12.50 -0.82
N PHE A 72 1.13 13.05 -0.26
CA PHE A 72 0.38 14.11 -0.89
C PHE A 72 1.27 15.30 -1.29
N LYS A 73 2.05 15.81 -0.33
CA LYS A 73 2.98 16.89 -0.60
C LYS A 73 3.94 16.58 -1.74
N LEU A 74 4.52 15.37 -1.72
CA LEU A 74 5.45 14.92 -2.75
C LEU A 74 4.81 14.90 -4.14
N TYR A 75 3.60 14.32 -4.27
CA TYR A 75 2.86 14.28 -5.53
C TYR A 75 2.45 15.66 -6.02
N GLU A 76 2.00 16.54 -5.12
CA GLU A 76 1.65 17.92 -5.44
C GLU A 76 2.88 18.70 -5.94
N ASP A 77 4.05 18.48 -5.32
CA ASP A 77 5.31 19.09 -5.75
C ASP A 77 5.74 18.61 -7.14
N ILE A 78 5.56 17.32 -7.45
CA ILE A 78 5.90 16.75 -8.76
C ILE A 78 4.92 17.18 -9.86
N LEU A 79 3.62 17.18 -9.55
CA LEU A 79 2.56 17.41 -10.54
C LEU A 79 2.18 18.89 -10.67
N LYS A 80 2.50 19.71 -9.66
CA LYS A 80 2.09 21.12 -9.56
C LYS A 80 0.57 21.33 -9.59
N ILE A 81 -0.15 20.42 -8.95
CA ILE A 81 -1.62 20.44 -8.81
C ILE A 81 -1.99 20.23 -7.35
N ASP A 82 -3.17 20.69 -6.95
CA ASP A 82 -3.76 20.43 -5.62
C ASP A 82 -4.49 19.06 -5.67
N LEU A 83 -3.82 18.01 -5.18
CA LEU A 83 -4.39 16.67 -5.11
C LEU A 83 -5.49 16.52 -4.06
N VAL A 84 -5.51 17.36 -3.04
CA VAL A 84 -6.54 17.30 -1.97
C VAL A 84 -7.93 17.47 -2.55
N GLN A 85 -8.07 18.22 -3.65
CA GLN A 85 -9.35 18.38 -4.36
C GLN A 85 -9.86 17.06 -4.96
N HIS A 86 -8.97 16.15 -5.29
CA HIS A 86 -9.28 14.84 -5.88
C HIS A 86 -9.40 13.71 -4.85
N TYR A 87 -9.12 14.00 -3.57
CA TYR A 87 -9.01 13.00 -2.51
C TYR A 87 -10.18 13.05 -1.53
N ASN A 88 -10.55 11.89 -1.01
CA ASN A 88 -11.49 11.76 0.09
C ASN A 88 -10.91 10.82 1.17
N SER A 89 -10.56 11.39 2.32
CA SER A 89 -10.01 10.63 3.45
C SER A 89 -10.95 9.55 3.97
N ASP A 90 -12.26 9.80 3.94
CA ASP A 90 -13.29 8.88 4.45
C ASP A 90 -13.47 7.66 3.54
N GLU A 91 -13.10 7.80 2.26
CA GLU A 91 -13.14 6.70 1.30
C GLU A 91 -11.86 5.87 1.33
N SER A 92 -10.78 6.38 1.90
CA SER A 92 -9.50 5.71 1.95
C SER A 92 -9.48 4.55 2.94
N LEU A 93 -8.73 3.51 2.59
CA LEU A 93 -8.66 2.27 3.38
C LEU A 93 -7.33 2.17 4.10
N SER A 94 -7.37 2.26 5.43
CA SER A 94 -6.23 1.89 6.30
C SER A 94 -6.46 0.50 6.88
N SER A 95 -5.49 -0.39 6.74
CA SER A 95 -5.66 -1.77 7.19
C SER A 95 -4.34 -2.46 7.55
N ILE A 96 -4.46 -3.50 8.37
CA ILE A 96 -3.42 -4.53 8.54
C ILE A 96 -3.86 -5.73 7.72
N ILE A 97 -2.97 -6.22 6.86
CA ILE A 97 -3.14 -7.47 6.12
C ILE A 97 -2.17 -8.49 6.71
N TYR A 98 -2.71 -9.63 7.14
CA TYR A 98 -1.95 -10.70 7.74
C TYR A 98 -1.98 -11.94 6.84
N TYR A 99 -0.81 -12.43 6.53
CA TYR A 99 -0.60 -13.67 5.77
C TYR A 99 0.00 -14.72 6.70
N ASP A 100 -0.69 -15.83 6.84
CA ASP A 100 -0.25 -17.04 7.54
C ASP A 100 0.13 -18.15 6.55
N ASN A 101 0.48 -19.31 7.06
CA ASN A 101 0.83 -20.47 6.26
C ASN A 101 -0.32 -21.00 5.36
N ASN A 102 -1.56 -20.61 5.65
CA ASN A 102 -2.75 -20.96 4.86
C ASN A 102 -3.13 -19.88 3.85
N SER A 103 -2.44 -18.75 3.86
CA SER A 103 -2.68 -17.64 2.95
C SER A 103 -2.28 -18.00 1.52
N GLY A 104 -3.00 -17.41 0.57
CA GLY A 104 -2.71 -17.52 -0.85
C GLY A 104 -1.69 -16.48 -1.32
N TYR A 105 -1.57 -16.34 -2.63
CA TYR A 105 -0.84 -15.27 -3.28
C TYR A 105 -1.81 -14.18 -3.78
N HIS A 106 -1.30 -12.98 -3.99
CA HIS A 106 -2.00 -11.95 -4.75
C HIS A 106 -1.30 -11.82 -6.11
N GLY A 107 -2.01 -12.17 -7.17
CA GLY A 107 -1.48 -12.17 -8.53
C GLY A 107 -1.07 -10.78 -9.01
N GLU A 108 -0.65 -10.72 -10.25
CA GLU A 108 -0.22 -9.49 -10.91
C GLU A 108 -1.37 -8.48 -10.99
N HIS A 109 -1.14 -7.25 -10.50
CA HIS A 109 -2.13 -6.18 -10.50
C HIS A 109 -1.46 -4.81 -10.26
N THR A 110 -2.19 -3.77 -10.58
CA THR A 110 -1.94 -2.40 -10.10
C THR A 110 -2.94 -2.06 -9.00
N ASP A 111 -2.60 -1.16 -8.10
CA ASP A 111 -3.52 -0.70 -7.08
C ASP A 111 -4.51 0.32 -7.63
N TYR A 112 -5.79 0.13 -7.32
CA TYR A 112 -6.81 1.13 -7.58
C TYR A 112 -6.65 2.29 -6.59
N GLY A 113 -6.44 3.48 -7.06
CA GLY A 113 -6.32 4.64 -6.21
C GLY A 113 -5.29 5.63 -6.71
N LEU A 114 -5.10 6.70 -5.94
CA LEU A 114 -4.04 7.67 -6.21
C LEU A 114 -2.69 7.03 -5.93
N PHE A 115 -2.52 6.57 -4.73
CA PHE A 115 -1.29 5.90 -4.27
C PHE A 115 -1.56 5.02 -3.05
N ASN A 116 -0.62 4.17 -2.74
CA ASN A 116 -0.63 3.33 -1.56
C ASN A 116 0.59 3.62 -0.70
N VAL A 117 0.39 3.76 0.61
CA VAL A 117 1.43 3.80 1.63
C VAL A 117 1.49 2.42 2.28
N ILE A 118 2.61 1.75 2.18
CA ILE A 118 2.79 0.37 2.67
C ILE A 118 3.93 0.34 3.67
N LEU A 119 3.63 -0.07 4.89
CA LEU A 119 4.63 -0.41 5.91
C LEU A 119 4.81 -1.93 5.91
N ASN A 120 6.02 -2.38 5.68
CA ASN A 120 6.31 -3.78 5.54
C ASN A 120 7.22 -4.23 6.68
N ASN A 121 6.72 -5.12 7.54
CA ASN A 121 7.49 -5.50 8.72
C ASN A 121 8.60 -6.51 8.42
N ASN A 122 8.26 -7.66 7.99
CA ASN A 122 9.15 -8.83 8.06
C ASN A 122 9.30 -9.54 6.73
N SER A 123 8.93 -8.89 5.69
CA SER A 123 8.75 -9.53 4.44
C SER A 123 10.03 -9.89 3.80
N MET A 124 10.33 -11.03 4.06
CA MET A 124 11.27 -11.71 3.25
C MET A 124 10.64 -12.00 1.89
N ASN A 125 11.07 -11.26 0.89
CA ASN A 125 11.02 -11.72 -0.50
C ASN A 125 9.64 -12.19 -1.00
N CYS A 126 8.57 -11.49 -0.63
CA CYS A 126 7.22 -11.88 -1.05
C CYS A 126 6.55 -10.89 -2.00
N MET A 127 7.02 -9.66 -2.08
CA MET A 127 6.42 -8.64 -2.92
C MET A 127 7.37 -8.30 -4.07
N TYR A 128 6.87 -8.38 -5.28
CA TYR A 128 7.63 -8.12 -6.50
C TYR A 128 6.96 -7.01 -7.31
N TYR A 129 7.75 -6.23 -8.01
CA TYR A 129 7.30 -5.26 -9.00
C TYR A 129 7.87 -5.59 -10.38
N GLU A 130 7.17 -5.18 -11.40
CA GLU A 130 7.60 -5.34 -12.78
C GLU A 130 8.41 -4.13 -13.23
N GLU A 131 9.58 -4.39 -13.79
CA GLU A 131 10.40 -3.39 -14.42
C GLU A 131 10.93 -3.91 -15.74
N ASN A 132 10.54 -3.28 -16.85
CA ASN A 132 10.94 -3.66 -18.22
C ASN A 132 10.67 -5.15 -18.54
N GLY A 133 9.51 -5.65 -18.15
CA GLY A 133 9.10 -7.04 -18.36
C GLY A 133 9.73 -8.05 -17.40
N ASN A 134 10.52 -7.61 -16.43
CA ASN A 134 11.17 -8.47 -15.45
C ASN A 134 10.63 -8.22 -14.04
N TRP A 135 10.43 -9.31 -13.29
CA TRP A 135 10.00 -9.23 -11.90
C TRP A 135 11.20 -9.01 -10.98
N LYS A 136 11.18 -7.90 -10.27
CA LYS A 136 12.16 -7.54 -9.27
C LYS A 136 11.55 -7.58 -7.88
N LEU A 137 12.34 -7.96 -6.90
CA LEU A 137 11.92 -8.00 -5.52
C LEU A 137 11.92 -6.59 -4.92
N PHE A 138 10.88 -6.25 -4.15
CA PHE A 138 10.94 -5.11 -3.26
C PHE A 138 11.82 -5.43 -2.05
N GLU A 139 13.01 -4.87 -2.00
CA GLU A 139 13.90 -4.93 -0.83
C GLU A 139 13.43 -3.97 0.26
N SER A 140 12.31 -4.30 0.88
CA SER A 140 11.55 -3.38 1.72
C SER A 140 11.36 -3.87 3.16
N LYS A 141 12.24 -4.76 3.65
CA LYS A 141 12.18 -5.22 5.04
C LYS A 141 12.34 -4.02 6.00
N ASN A 142 11.38 -3.83 6.90
CA ASN A 142 11.32 -2.71 7.82
C ASN A 142 11.43 -1.34 7.12
N LYS A 143 10.89 -1.25 5.91
CA LYS A 143 10.83 -0.04 5.10
C LYS A 143 9.37 0.35 4.84
N MET A 144 9.18 1.59 4.49
CA MET A 144 7.94 2.09 3.94
C MET A 144 8.07 2.23 2.42
N ILE A 145 7.01 1.87 1.73
CA ILE A 145 6.87 2.08 0.28
C ILE A 145 5.74 3.08 0.07
N ILE A 146 5.96 4.10 -0.75
CA ILE A 146 4.91 4.90 -1.37
C ILE A 146 4.87 4.48 -2.83
N MET A 147 3.73 4.02 -3.30
CA MET A 147 3.59 3.40 -4.61
C MET A 147 2.42 4.01 -5.39
N ASN A 148 2.66 4.35 -6.65
CA ASN A 148 1.65 4.90 -7.57
C ASN A 148 0.53 3.89 -7.83
N GLY A 149 -0.71 4.39 -7.82
CA GLY A 149 -1.88 3.64 -8.26
C GLY A 149 -2.40 4.12 -9.62
N ASP A 150 -3.45 3.48 -10.12
CA ASP A 150 -4.03 3.73 -11.45
C ASP A 150 -4.51 5.16 -11.63
N GLU A 151 -5.05 5.77 -10.58
CA GLU A 151 -5.63 7.11 -10.69
C GLU A 151 -4.57 8.21 -10.75
N ILE A 152 -3.43 8.05 -10.07
CA ILE A 152 -2.34 9.03 -10.21
C ILE A 152 -1.72 8.96 -11.61
N GLU A 153 -1.67 7.78 -12.23
CA GLU A 153 -1.22 7.64 -13.60
C GLU A 153 -2.14 8.40 -14.54
N LYS A 154 -3.46 8.29 -14.39
CA LYS A 154 -4.44 9.04 -15.20
C LYS A 154 -4.33 10.54 -14.99
N ILE A 155 -4.32 11.02 -13.73
CA ILE A 155 -4.23 12.44 -13.40
C ILE A 155 -2.93 13.06 -13.94
N SER A 156 -1.84 12.30 -13.89
CA SER A 156 -0.53 12.75 -14.39
C SER A 156 -0.34 12.61 -15.90
N ASN A 157 -1.36 12.17 -16.65
CA ASN A 157 -1.26 11.83 -18.06
C ASN A 157 -0.11 10.86 -18.36
N GLY A 158 0.07 9.87 -17.49
CA GLY A 158 1.10 8.84 -17.62
C GLY A 158 2.52 9.25 -17.20
N LYS A 159 2.70 10.44 -16.63
CA LYS A 159 4.00 10.87 -16.08
C LYS A 159 4.40 10.00 -14.87
N LEU A 160 3.44 9.64 -14.04
CA LEU A 160 3.62 8.77 -12.88
C LEU A 160 2.94 7.43 -13.15
N LYS A 161 3.70 6.42 -13.51
CA LYS A 161 3.17 5.10 -13.87
C LYS A 161 2.68 4.34 -12.65
N ALA A 162 1.50 3.73 -12.75
CA ALA A 162 1.05 2.74 -11.77
C ALA A 162 2.01 1.54 -11.74
N VAL A 163 2.25 1.00 -10.56
CA VAL A 163 3.21 -0.10 -10.39
C VAL A 163 2.49 -1.44 -10.52
N ASN A 164 2.80 -2.17 -11.58
CA ASN A 164 2.39 -3.57 -11.66
C ASN A 164 3.21 -4.38 -10.65
N HIS A 165 2.52 -5.06 -9.75
CA HIS A 165 3.17 -5.80 -8.66
C HIS A 165 2.41 -7.07 -8.32
N LYS A 166 3.06 -7.96 -7.57
CA LYS A 166 2.47 -9.20 -7.06
C LYS A 166 3.02 -9.58 -5.70
N VAL A 167 2.23 -10.33 -4.97
CA VAL A 167 2.62 -10.91 -3.69
C VAL A 167 2.59 -12.42 -3.81
N ILE A 168 3.73 -13.07 -3.61
CA ILE A 168 3.80 -14.53 -3.56
C ILE A 168 3.46 -15.04 -2.16
N LYS A 169 3.06 -16.29 -2.08
CA LYS A 169 2.74 -16.95 -0.81
C LYS A 169 3.98 -16.97 0.11
N PRO A 170 3.86 -16.47 1.37
CA PRO A 170 4.92 -16.68 2.35
C PRO A 170 5.12 -18.18 2.62
N ARG A 171 6.37 -18.61 2.71
CA ARG A 171 6.70 -20.00 3.00
C ARG A 171 7.43 -20.08 4.33
N GLY A 172 6.78 -20.71 5.33
CA GLY A 172 7.40 -20.97 6.63
C GLY A 172 7.49 -19.75 7.57
N PHE A 173 6.78 -18.64 7.26
CA PHE A 173 6.73 -17.46 8.13
C PHE A 173 5.41 -16.71 7.98
N GLU A 174 5.10 -15.94 9.01
CA GLU A 174 3.95 -15.03 9.01
C GLU A 174 4.38 -13.65 8.50
N ARG A 175 3.48 -12.97 7.82
CA ARG A 175 3.74 -11.65 7.25
C ARG A 175 2.62 -10.69 7.56
N TYR A 176 2.99 -9.50 8.00
CA TYR A 176 2.09 -8.38 8.14
C TYR A 176 2.42 -7.29 7.12
N ILE A 177 1.40 -6.69 6.56
CA ILE A 177 1.47 -5.44 5.82
C ILE A 177 0.52 -4.47 6.50
N VAL A 178 0.99 -3.28 6.80
CA VAL A 178 0.15 -2.17 7.21
C VAL A 178 0.04 -1.23 6.03
N THR A 179 -1.16 -1.01 5.53
CA THR A 179 -1.35 -0.28 4.28
C THR A 179 -2.42 0.80 4.40
N LYS A 180 -2.24 1.87 3.63
CA LYS A 180 -3.26 2.88 3.38
C LYS A 180 -3.36 3.14 1.89
N ILE A 181 -4.49 2.74 1.32
CA ILE A 181 -4.84 3.02 -0.07
C ILE A 181 -5.62 4.33 -0.11
N CYS A 182 -5.10 5.31 -0.84
CA CYS A 182 -5.68 6.63 -0.97
C CYS A 182 -6.57 6.67 -2.21
N TYR A 183 -7.90 6.70 -1.99
CA TYR A 183 -8.88 6.71 -3.07
C TYR A 183 -9.27 8.13 -3.47
N PRO A 184 -9.48 8.40 -4.76
CA PRO A 184 -10.09 9.65 -5.21
C PRO A 184 -11.55 9.75 -4.78
N LYS A 185 -12.07 10.97 -4.74
CA LYS A 185 -13.49 11.23 -4.46
C LYS A 185 -14.40 10.42 -5.40
N ASN A 186 -15.48 9.88 -4.84
CA ASN A 186 -16.56 9.19 -5.55
C ASN A 186 -16.19 7.84 -6.22
N GLN A 187 -14.98 7.35 -6.07
CA GLN A 187 -14.60 6.07 -6.71
C GLN A 187 -14.77 4.86 -5.80
N ARG A 188 -14.71 5.02 -4.50
CA ARG A 188 -14.83 3.88 -3.57
C ARG A 188 -16.13 3.10 -3.78
N ASN A 189 -17.25 3.79 -3.95
CA ASN A 189 -18.54 3.13 -4.13
C ASN A 189 -18.60 2.27 -5.39
N GLU A 190 -17.94 2.68 -6.47
CA GLU A 190 -17.82 1.87 -7.69
C GLU A 190 -16.89 0.68 -7.49
N LEU A 191 -15.77 0.88 -6.78
CA LEU A 191 -14.81 -0.16 -6.44
C LEU A 191 -15.42 -1.18 -5.48
N LEU A 192 -16.21 -0.73 -4.50
CA LEU A 192 -16.94 -1.61 -3.59
C LEU A 192 -17.96 -2.48 -4.30
N LYS A 193 -18.61 -1.97 -5.35
CA LYS A 193 -19.52 -2.76 -6.19
C LYS A 193 -18.79 -3.83 -6.99
N LYS A 194 -17.57 -3.52 -7.47
CA LYS A 194 -16.75 -4.45 -8.25
C LYS A 194 -15.96 -5.45 -7.38
N ASN A 195 -15.63 -5.06 -6.16
CA ASN A 195 -14.75 -5.81 -5.26
C ASN A 195 -15.40 -5.95 -3.87
N SER A 196 -16.23 -6.98 -3.69
CA SER A 196 -16.95 -7.21 -2.43
C SER A 196 -16.05 -7.33 -1.18
N TRP A 197 -14.78 -7.68 -1.34
CA TRP A 197 -13.82 -7.76 -0.25
C TRP A 197 -13.45 -6.40 0.37
N LEU A 198 -13.65 -5.29 -0.36
CA LEU A 198 -13.47 -3.93 0.19
C LEU A 198 -14.56 -3.56 1.20
N ASN A 199 -15.65 -4.31 1.25
CA ASN A 199 -16.74 -4.13 2.22
C ASN A 199 -16.46 -4.75 3.61
N VAL A 200 -15.26 -5.25 3.83
CA VAL A 200 -14.84 -5.91 5.08
C VAL A 200 -14.67 -4.93 6.22
#